data_54747b87a30eb7a0a25ab0436481b6f7
#
_entry.id   54747b87a30eb7a0a25ab0436481b6f7
#
_cell.length_a   1.000
_cell.length_b   1.000
_cell.length_c   1.000
_cell.angle_alpha   90.00
_cell.angle_beta   90.00
_cell.angle_gamma   90.00
#
_symmetry.space_group_name_H-M   'P 1'
#
loop_
_entity.id
_entity.type
_entity.pdbx_description
1 polymer ?
#
loop_
_entity_poly.entity_id
_entity_poly.type
_entity_poly.pdbx_seq_one_letter_code
_entity_poly.pdbx_strand_id
1 'polypeptide(L)'
;MAKRFEVEKKGFEVKFEGSHGGTSILITERSRGYFFSVGFGKEELEWLSEQLKAAVEMDVSMCFIRKFRGKTRTHLLEICFNRRGRFMKITELVTKRKPSTVVVPKGVKR
;
A
#
# COMPACT_ATOMS: atom_id res chain seq x y z
N MET A 1 -11.06 -3.12 -14.51
CA MET A 1 -11.93 -2.90 -13.34
C MET A 1 -11.22 -2.12 -12.27
N ALA A 2 -11.90 -1.19 -11.65
CA ALA A 2 -11.31 -0.35 -10.61
C ALA A 2 -12.30 -0.18 -9.48
N LYS A 3 -11.77 -0.07 -8.28
CA LYS A 3 -12.57 0.23 -7.10
C LYS A 3 -12.04 1.50 -6.47
N ARG A 4 -12.93 2.35 -6.00
CA ARG A 4 -12.56 3.61 -5.38
C ARG A 4 -13.17 3.72 -4.00
N PHE A 5 -12.44 4.35 -3.09
CA PHE A 5 -12.95 4.60 -1.76
C PHE A 5 -12.23 5.82 -1.19
N GLU A 6 -12.78 6.37 -0.11
CA GLU A 6 -12.18 7.52 0.55
C GLU A 6 -11.93 7.21 2.01
N VAL A 7 -10.82 7.72 2.52
CA VAL A 7 -10.47 7.63 3.93
C VAL A 7 -9.90 8.98 4.33
N GLU A 8 -10.55 9.66 5.28
CA GLU A 8 -10.06 10.93 5.81
C GLU A 8 -9.67 11.95 4.74
N LYS A 9 -10.53 12.19 3.80
CA LYS A 9 -10.32 13.19 2.74
C LYS A 9 -9.31 12.80 1.69
N LYS A 10 -8.83 11.58 1.72
CA LYS A 10 -7.96 11.06 0.67
C LYS A 10 -8.77 10.10 -0.19
N GLY A 11 -8.57 10.18 -1.48
CA GLY A 11 -9.20 9.25 -2.41
C GLY A 11 -8.23 8.14 -2.76
N PHE A 12 -8.74 6.93 -2.85
CA PHE A 12 -7.93 5.78 -3.23
C PHE A 12 -8.60 5.04 -4.37
N GLU A 13 -7.79 4.55 -5.27
CA GLU A 13 -8.28 3.74 -6.36
C GLU A 13 -7.43 2.48 -6.45
N VAL A 14 -8.08 1.33 -6.51
CA VAL A 14 -7.41 0.06 -6.74
C VAL A 14 -7.81 -0.40 -8.12
N LYS A 15 -6.87 -0.36 -9.04
CA LYS A 15 -7.14 -0.69 -10.42
C LYS A 15 -6.51 -2.02 -10.77
N PHE A 16 -7.31 -2.92 -11.33
CA PHE A 16 -6.84 -4.22 -11.77
C PHE A 16 -6.45 -4.13 -13.22
N GLU A 17 -5.20 -4.43 -13.52
CA GLU A 17 -4.70 -4.38 -14.87
C GLU A 17 -4.34 -5.78 -15.32
N GLY A 18 -4.23 -5.97 -16.62
CA GLY A 18 -3.78 -7.23 -17.13
C GLY A 18 -2.34 -7.52 -16.70
N SER A 19 -1.90 -8.72 -16.96
CA SER A 19 -0.57 -9.15 -16.52
C SER A 19 0.56 -8.59 -17.36
N HIS A 20 0.30 -7.66 -18.23
CA HIS A 20 1.34 -7.06 -19.05
C HIS A 20 2.27 -6.22 -18.20
N GLY A 21 3.56 -6.33 -18.43
CA GLY A 21 4.53 -5.53 -17.73
C GLY A 21 4.73 -5.90 -16.27
N GLY A 22 4.20 -7.01 -15.83
CA GLY A 22 4.43 -7.49 -14.49
C GLY A 22 3.64 -6.79 -13.41
N THR A 23 2.71 -5.91 -13.78
CA THR A 23 1.87 -5.22 -12.80
C THR A 23 0.45 -5.71 -12.96
N SER A 24 -0.12 -6.27 -11.89
CA SER A 24 -1.49 -6.77 -11.89
C SER A 24 -2.44 -5.82 -11.20
N ILE A 25 -1.97 -5.10 -10.22
CA ILE A 25 -2.78 -4.16 -9.46
C ILE A 25 -2.01 -2.87 -9.26
N LEU A 26 -2.71 -1.75 -9.41
CA LEU A 26 -2.15 -0.44 -9.15
C LEU A 26 -3.00 0.24 -8.10
N ILE A 27 -2.38 0.65 -7.01
CA ILE A 27 -3.05 1.37 -5.94
C ILE A 27 -2.63 2.83 -6.03
N THR A 28 -3.60 3.72 -6.18
CA THR A 28 -3.34 5.13 -6.33
C THR A 28 -4.00 5.90 -5.19
N GLU A 29 -3.23 6.78 -4.59
CA GLU A 29 -3.72 7.70 -3.59
C GLU A 29 -3.83 9.08 -4.21
N ARG A 30 -4.97 9.74 -4.02
CA ARG A 30 -5.16 11.11 -4.47
C ARG A 30 -5.38 11.99 -3.26
N SER A 31 -4.54 12.99 -3.12
CA SER A 31 -4.59 13.88 -1.98
C SER A 31 -4.18 15.28 -2.41
N ARG A 32 -5.03 16.25 -2.22
CA ARG A 32 -4.72 17.67 -2.46
C ARG A 32 -4.15 17.94 -3.86
N GLY A 33 -4.66 17.24 -4.86
CA GLY A 33 -4.19 17.44 -6.23
C GLY A 33 -2.97 16.63 -6.60
N TYR A 34 -2.44 15.85 -5.68
CA TYR A 34 -1.31 14.99 -5.94
C TYR A 34 -1.76 13.55 -6.07
N PHE A 35 -1.03 12.80 -6.88
CA PHE A 35 -1.30 11.39 -7.08
C PHE A 35 -0.05 10.60 -6.73
N PHE A 36 -0.22 9.54 -5.96
CA PHE A 36 0.87 8.64 -5.63
C PHE A 36 0.39 7.23 -5.92
N SER A 37 1.22 6.43 -6.60
CA SER A 37 0.81 5.10 -7.01
C SER A 37 1.86 4.06 -6.66
N VAL A 38 1.39 2.87 -6.28
CA VAL A 38 2.25 1.73 -6.03
C VAL A 38 1.68 0.55 -6.79
N GLY A 39 2.52 -0.13 -7.57
CA GLY A 39 2.10 -1.27 -8.37
C GLY A 39 2.54 -2.58 -7.76
N PHE A 40 1.75 -3.63 -7.99
CA PHE A 40 2.03 -4.97 -7.49
C PHE A 40 1.86 -5.98 -8.60
N GLY A 41 2.86 -6.84 -8.78
CA GLY A 41 2.70 -8.01 -9.60
C GLY A 41 2.05 -9.12 -8.79
N LYS A 42 1.91 -10.29 -9.41
CA LYS A 42 1.20 -11.40 -8.79
C LYS A 42 1.86 -11.85 -7.49
N GLU A 43 3.17 -12.09 -7.54
CA GLU A 43 3.88 -12.55 -6.34
C GLU A 43 3.87 -11.51 -5.24
N GLU A 44 4.01 -10.27 -5.64
CA GLU A 44 4.03 -9.16 -4.69
C GLU A 44 2.68 -9.01 -4.02
N LEU A 45 1.62 -9.22 -4.79
CA LEU A 45 0.28 -9.13 -4.24
C LEU A 45 0.00 -10.26 -3.26
N GLU A 46 0.48 -11.47 -3.57
CA GLU A 46 0.34 -12.59 -2.66
C GLU A 46 1.07 -12.29 -1.35
N TRP A 47 2.28 -11.75 -1.46
CA TRP A 47 3.03 -11.37 -0.28
C TRP A 47 2.28 -10.33 0.55
N LEU A 48 1.75 -9.29 -0.12
CA LEU A 48 1.02 -8.25 0.59
C LEU A 48 -0.19 -8.82 1.32
N SER A 49 -0.92 -9.69 0.64
CA SER A 49 -2.10 -10.31 1.22
C SER A 49 -1.75 -11.09 2.49
N GLU A 50 -0.66 -11.85 2.45
CA GLU A 50 -0.23 -12.60 3.61
C GLU A 50 0.18 -11.69 4.77
N GLN A 51 0.88 -10.58 4.44
CA GLN A 51 1.30 -9.68 5.48
C GLN A 51 0.13 -8.97 6.13
N LEU A 52 -0.88 -8.63 5.34
CA LEU A 52 -2.06 -7.99 5.90
C LEU A 52 -2.82 -8.91 6.83
N LYS A 53 -2.88 -10.20 6.50
CA LYS A 53 -3.51 -11.17 7.39
C LYS A 53 -2.75 -11.28 8.71
N ALA A 54 -1.42 -11.30 8.63
CA ALA A 54 -0.61 -11.38 9.84
C ALA A 54 -0.77 -10.11 10.68
N ALA A 55 -0.85 -8.96 10.04
CA ALA A 55 -0.95 -7.70 10.76
C ALA A 55 -2.24 -7.58 11.54
N VAL A 56 -3.31 -8.18 11.03
CA VAL A 56 -4.60 -8.13 11.73
C VAL A 56 -4.52 -8.79 13.10
N GLU A 57 -3.64 -9.78 13.24
CA GLU A 57 -3.52 -10.51 14.49
C GLU A 57 -2.48 -9.93 15.44
N MET A 58 -1.80 -8.87 15.03
CA MET A 58 -0.76 -8.30 15.87
C MET A 58 -1.31 -7.37 16.94
N ASP A 59 -0.54 -7.23 18.00
CA ASP A 59 -0.84 -6.29 19.05
C ASP A 59 -0.88 -4.89 18.46
N VAL A 60 -1.94 -4.15 18.72
CA VAL A 60 -2.11 -2.82 18.17
C VAL A 60 -1.09 -1.80 18.68
N SER A 61 -0.37 -2.15 19.74
CA SER A 61 0.61 -1.22 20.29
C SER A 61 1.96 -1.29 19.60
N MET A 62 2.11 -2.18 18.63
CA MET A 62 3.39 -2.36 17.95
C MET A 62 3.31 -1.99 16.48
N CYS A 63 4.43 -1.53 15.95
CA CYS A 63 4.54 -1.32 14.52
C CYS A 63 4.87 -2.64 13.85
N PHE A 64 4.36 -2.78 12.64
CA PHE A 64 4.54 -3.98 11.84
C PHE A 64 5.25 -3.53 10.56
N ILE A 65 6.46 -4.01 10.36
CA ILE A 65 7.26 -3.61 9.20
C ILE A 65 7.75 -4.84 8.48
N ARG A 66 7.48 -4.90 7.18
CA ARG A 66 7.88 -6.03 6.34
C ARG A 66 8.39 -5.53 5.01
N LYS A 67 9.31 -6.27 4.44
CA LYS A 67 9.92 -5.92 3.16
C LYS A 67 9.89 -7.14 2.23
N PHE A 68 9.60 -6.89 0.97
CA PHE A 68 9.65 -7.92 -0.05
C PHE A 68 10.56 -7.44 -1.17
N ARG A 69 11.67 -8.14 -1.37
CA ARG A 69 12.61 -7.79 -2.42
C ARG A 69 12.35 -8.66 -3.65
N GLY A 70 11.83 -8.03 -4.71
CA GLY A 70 11.59 -8.71 -5.97
C GLY A 70 12.77 -8.55 -6.90
N LYS A 71 12.60 -8.99 -8.13
CA LYS A 71 13.66 -8.92 -9.11
C LYS A 71 13.95 -7.50 -9.57
N THR A 72 12.92 -6.70 -9.76
CA THR A 72 13.08 -5.37 -10.31
C THR A 72 12.73 -4.27 -9.34
N ARG A 73 12.10 -4.60 -8.22
CA ARG A 73 11.67 -3.58 -7.26
C ARG A 73 11.49 -4.21 -5.90
N THR A 74 11.45 -3.34 -4.90
CA THR A 74 11.27 -3.77 -3.52
C THR A 74 10.04 -3.07 -2.98
N HIS A 75 9.23 -3.79 -2.22
CA HIS A 75 8.06 -3.23 -1.56
C HIS A 75 8.30 -3.22 -0.06
N LEU A 76 7.92 -2.13 0.58
CA LEU A 76 8.04 -1.98 2.03
C LEU A 76 6.64 -1.71 2.56
N LEU A 77 6.20 -2.53 3.50
CA LEU A 77 4.91 -2.36 4.15
C LEU A 77 5.15 -1.97 5.60
N GLU A 78 4.56 -0.86 6.01
CA GLU A 78 4.66 -0.39 7.37
C GLU A 78 3.25 -0.13 7.90
N ILE A 79 2.92 -0.72 9.03
CA ILE A 79 1.66 -0.44 9.70
C ILE A 79 2.01 0.03 11.09
N CYS A 80 1.81 1.31 11.33
CA CYS A 80 2.18 1.93 12.60
C CYS A 80 1.03 2.83 13.06
N PHE A 81 1.28 3.62 14.06
CA PHE A 81 0.27 4.55 14.52
C PHE A 81 0.92 5.84 14.96
N ASN A 82 0.15 6.89 14.89
CA ASN A 82 0.56 8.20 15.33
C ASN A 82 -0.59 8.78 16.17
N ARG A 83 -0.58 10.08 16.37
CA ARG A 83 -1.62 10.71 17.18
C ARG A 83 -3.03 10.50 16.64
N ARG A 84 -3.16 10.30 15.33
CA ARG A 84 -4.46 10.13 14.71
C ARG A 84 -4.91 8.69 14.65
N GLY A 85 -4.06 7.76 15.05
CA GLY A 85 -4.38 6.35 15.01
C GLY A 85 -3.45 5.58 14.12
N ARG A 86 -3.89 4.42 13.70
CA ARG A 86 -3.07 3.55 12.87
C ARG A 86 -3.10 4.01 11.42
N PHE A 87 -2.02 3.71 10.72
CA PHE A 87 -1.96 3.96 9.28
C PHE A 87 -1.13 2.86 8.64
N MET A 88 -1.36 2.67 7.35
CA MET A 88 -0.61 1.73 6.55
C MET A 88 0.15 2.51 5.50
N LYS A 89 1.44 2.27 5.41
CA LYS A 89 2.29 2.93 4.45
C LYS A 89 2.92 1.88 3.55
N ILE A 90 2.73 2.02 2.25
CA ILE A 90 3.30 1.09 1.29
C ILE A 90 4.23 1.87 0.39
N THR A 91 5.47 1.42 0.30
CA THR A 91 6.49 2.10 -0.50
C THR A 91 7.00 1.14 -1.57
N GLU A 92 7.13 1.65 -2.78
CA GLU A 92 7.71 0.92 -3.89
C GLU A 92 9.06 1.55 -4.22
N LEU A 93 10.12 0.76 -4.20
CA LEU A 93 11.47 1.21 -4.48
C LEU A 93 11.96 0.56 -5.77
N VAL A 94 12.27 1.39 -6.75
CA VAL A 94 12.79 0.95 -8.03
C VAL A 94 14.13 1.63 -8.23
N THR A 95 15.12 0.86 -8.68
CA THR A 95 16.45 1.40 -8.90
C THR A 95 16.42 2.63 -9.80
N LYS A 96 17.12 3.68 -9.40
CA LYS A 96 17.24 4.93 -10.16
C LYS A 96 15.95 5.73 -10.28
N ARG A 97 14.99 5.46 -9.40
CA ARG A 97 13.76 6.24 -9.36
C ARG A 97 13.50 6.69 -7.94
N LYS A 98 12.74 7.75 -7.81
CA LYS A 98 12.30 8.18 -6.49
C LYS A 98 11.31 7.16 -5.95
N PRO A 99 11.34 6.88 -4.65
CA PRO A 99 10.35 5.97 -4.07
C PRO A 99 8.95 6.50 -4.25
N SER A 100 8.02 5.61 -4.49
CA SER A 100 6.59 5.91 -4.54
C SER A 100 5.96 5.40 -3.26
N THR A 101 5.13 6.21 -2.63
CA THR A 101 4.56 5.85 -1.34
C THR A 101 3.08 6.17 -1.32
N VAL A 102 2.30 5.23 -0.79
CA VAL A 102 0.86 5.41 -0.55
C VAL A 102 0.62 5.24 0.94
N VAL A 103 -0.08 6.18 1.56
CA VAL A 103 -0.38 6.14 2.98
C VAL A 103 -1.89 6.05 3.17
N VAL A 104 -2.35 4.96 3.77
CA VAL A 104 -3.77 4.73 4.02
C VAL A 104 -4.02 4.89 5.50
N PRO A 105 -4.69 5.96 5.93
CA PRO A 105 -5.00 6.12 7.35
C PRO A 105 -6.11 5.16 7.75
N LYS A 106 -6.18 4.86 9.02
CA LYS A 106 -7.28 4.06 9.51
C LYS A 106 -8.51 4.95 9.52
N GLY A 107 -9.55 4.52 8.88
CA GLY A 107 -10.75 5.33 8.85
C GLY A 107 -11.33 5.53 10.24
N VAL A 108 -12.08 6.58 10.37
CA VAL A 108 -12.81 6.83 11.60
C VAL A 108 -13.90 5.79 11.74
N LYS A 109 -13.94 5.17 12.89
CA LYS A 109 -14.93 4.17 13.06
C LYS A 109 -15.95 4.62 13.87
N ARG A 110 -16.92 4.33 13.56
CA ARG A 110 -17.92 4.76 14.31
C ARG A 110 -18.40 3.91 15.12
#